data_2e8ec1dd3bae42a9c014bbb449486fe6
#
_entry.id   2e8ec1dd3bae42a9c014bbb449486fe6
#
_cell.length_a   1.000
_cell.length_b   1.000
_cell.length_c   1.000
_cell.angle_alpha   90.00
_cell.angle_beta   90.00
_cell.angle_gamma   90.00
#
_symmetry.space_group_name_H-M   'P 1'
#
loop_
_entity.id
_entity.type
_entity.pdbx_description
1 polymer ?
#
loop_
_entity_poly.entity_id
_entity_poly.type
_entity_poly.pdbx_seq_one_letter_code
_entity_poly.pdbx_strand_id
1 'polypeptide(L)'
;MGFTVVYLSLIVLIPLAALFLRAAGIGWSDFWDMIKDPRVLASFKLTFSTSFYAALTNAVFGFIVAWVLSRYTFPGRRFIDAVVDLPFALPTAASGITLSILYGKQGWIGALLPFRVTYTQLGIFVALTFIGLPFVVRAVQPAIDDIERELEEVAASLGASRWKTFWKVLFPGLLPALLTGFTMAFARAIGEYGSVIFIRGNKAVFGDEMVPYGGIIAPEIIFDKLVVSTPESLNQATAIAVTMLIVSFVLLFVINMLQLWGTRKYRETR
;
A
#
# COMPACT_ATOMS: atom_id res chain seq x y z
N MET A 1 2.52 4.14 31.89
CA MET A 1 3.27 3.90 30.62
C MET A 1 3.92 2.52 30.54
N GLY A 2 4.64 2.00 31.55
CA GLY A 2 5.32 0.69 31.49
C GLY A 2 4.39 -0.50 31.20
N PHE A 3 3.24 -0.59 31.87
CA PHE A 3 2.27 -1.68 31.67
C PHE A 3 1.73 -1.72 30.24
N THR A 4 1.39 -0.56 29.64
CA THR A 4 0.87 -0.49 28.26
C THR A 4 1.91 -0.94 27.24
N VAL A 5 3.17 -0.53 27.44
CA VAL A 5 4.28 -0.95 26.54
C VAL A 5 4.52 -2.45 26.66
N VAL A 6 4.57 -3.00 27.86
CA VAL A 6 4.75 -4.45 28.09
C VAL A 6 3.58 -5.24 27.47
N TYR A 7 2.35 -4.82 27.70
CA TYR A 7 1.16 -5.49 27.17
C TYR A 7 1.15 -5.50 25.63
N LEU A 8 1.39 -4.34 25.00
CA LEU A 8 1.48 -4.24 23.53
C LEU A 8 2.64 -5.07 22.97
N SER A 9 3.81 -5.04 23.65
CA SER A 9 4.96 -5.83 23.23
C SER A 9 4.66 -7.33 23.29
N LEU A 10 3.97 -7.81 24.31
CA LEU A 10 3.59 -9.22 24.43
C LEU A 10 2.62 -9.63 23.32
N ILE A 11 1.60 -8.82 23.03
CA ILE A 11 0.61 -9.11 21.96
C ILE A 11 1.29 -9.18 20.59
N VAL A 12 2.28 -8.35 20.32
CA VAL A 12 2.97 -8.31 19.02
C VAL A 12 4.11 -9.31 18.97
N LEU A 13 4.95 -9.37 20.01
CA LEU A 13 6.17 -10.19 19.99
C LEU A 13 5.89 -11.68 20.11
N ILE A 14 4.85 -12.10 20.85
CA ILE A 14 4.53 -13.54 21.00
C ILE A 14 4.16 -14.16 19.64
N PRO A 15 3.21 -13.63 18.83
CA PRO A 15 2.90 -14.20 17.52
C PRO A 15 4.09 -14.16 16.55
N LEU A 16 4.87 -13.07 16.59
CA LEU A 16 6.08 -12.97 15.76
C LEU A 16 7.12 -14.00 16.17
N ALA A 17 7.39 -14.15 17.47
CA ALA A 17 8.32 -15.16 17.96
C ALA A 17 7.86 -16.57 17.59
N ALA A 18 6.57 -16.88 17.72
CA ALA A 18 6.01 -18.17 17.35
C ALA A 18 6.21 -18.45 15.85
N LEU A 19 6.03 -17.44 14.98
CA LEU A 19 6.27 -17.56 13.55
C LEU A 19 7.74 -17.88 13.24
N PHE A 20 8.70 -17.15 13.87
CA PHE A 20 10.13 -17.37 13.67
C PHE A 20 10.61 -18.70 14.28
N LEU A 21 10.12 -19.09 15.46
CA LEU A 21 10.44 -20.39 16.08
C LEU A 21 9.95 -21.54 15.21
N ARG A 22 8.76 -21.42 14.62
CA ARG A 22 8.26 -22.40 13.67
C ARG A 22 9.12 -22.48 12.41
N ALA A 23 9.52 -21.33 11.86
CA ALA A 23 10.40 -21.27 10.70
C ALA A 23 11.78 -21.89 10.99
N ALA A 24 12.31 -21.69 12.19
CA ALA A 24 13.58 -22.29 12.62
C ALA A 24 13.52 -23.83 12.74
N GLY A 25 12.31 -24.39 12.91
CA GLY A 25 12.08 -25.84 12.86
C GLY A 25 12.06 -26.44 11.46
N ILE A 26 12.03 -25.62 10.41
CA ILE A 26 12.13 -26.06 9.02
C ILE A 26 13.61 -26.21 8.66
N GLY A 27 13.99 -27.32 8.04
CA GLY A 27 15.35 -27.51 7.55
C GLY A 27 15.79 -26.38 6.61
N TRP A 28 17.06 -25.96 6.70
CA TRP A 28 17.56 -24.82 5.91
C TRP A 28 17.42 -25.05 4.39
N SER A 29 17.69 -26.28 3.89
CA SER A 29 17.48 -26.63 2.48
C SER A 29 16.01 -26.56 2.11
N ASP A 30 15.14 -27.15 2.93
CA ASP A 30 13.69 -27.21 2.67
C ASP A 30 13.08 -25.81 2.64
N PHE A 31 13.51 -24.94 3.56
CA PHE A 31 13.09 -23.54 3.57
C PHE A 31 13.41 -22.84 2.24
N TRP A 32 14.65 -22.98 1.74
CA TRP A 32 15.05 -22.35 0.49
C TRP A 32 14.40 -22.97 -0.73
N ASP A 33 14.14 -24.27 -0.74
CA ASP A 33 13.43 -24.94 -1.83
C ASP A 33 11.97 -24.47 -1.92
N MET A 34 11.31 -24.25 -0.77
CA MET A 34 9.97 -23.66 -0.72
C MET A 34 9.94 -22.24 -1.27
N ILE A 35 10.95 -21.42 -0.97
CA ILE A 35 11.01 -20.01 -1.44
C ILE A 35 11.40 -19.92 -2.91
N LYS A 36 12.26 -20.82 -3.39
CA LYS A 36 12.69 -20.85 -4.79
C LYS A 36 11.64 -21.40 -5.75
N ASP A 37 10.51 -21.91 -5.25
CA ASP A 37 9.40 -22.31 -6.11
C ASP A 37 9.04 -21.15 -7.06
N PRO A 38 9.01 -21.40 -8.39
CA PRO A 38 8.72 -20.37 -9.37
C PRO A 38 7.39 -19.63 -9.13
N ARG A 39 6.39 -20.31 -8.56
CA ARG A 39 5.09 -19.72 -8.22
C ARG A 39 5.22 -18.73 -7.05
N VAL A 40 6.00 -19.08 -6.02
CA VAL A 40 6.27 -18.24 -4.87
C VAL A 40 7.04 -17.00 -5.29
N LEU A 41 8.11 -17.18 -6.09
CA LEU A 41 8.88 -16.04 -6.59
C LEU A 41 8.04 -15.10 -7.48
N ALA A 42 7.20 -15.65 -8.35
CA ALA A 42 6.28 -14.87 -9.18
C ALA A 42 5.28 -14.10 -8.31
N SER A 43 4.77 -14.70 -7.24
CA SER A 43 3.83 -14.05 -6.31
C SER A 43 4.50 -12.91 -5.53
N PHE A 44 5.73 -13.07 -5.07
CA PHE A 44 6.49 -11.99 -4.46
C PHE A 44 6.73 -10.84 -5.43
N LYS A 45 7.19 -11.15 -6.64
CA LYS A 45 7.39 -10.13 -7.68
C LYS A 45 6.10 -9.34 -7.95
N LEU A 46 4.97 -10.04 -8.08
CA LEU A 46 3.68 -9.41 -8.30
C LEU A 46 3.27 -8.55 -7.11
N THR A 47 3.34 -9.09 -5.88
CA THR A 47 2.95 -8.38 -4.66
C THR A 47 3.75 -7.09 -4.49
N PHE A 48 5.07 -7.17 -4.51
CA PHE A 48 5.91 -6.01 -4.27
C PHE A 48 5.86 -4.99 -5.40
N SER A 49 5.81 -5.43 -6.67
CA SER A 49 5.74 -4.51 -7.80
C SER A 49 4.40 -3.79 -7.87
N THR A 50 3.27 -4.49 -7.73
CA THR A 50 1.95 -3.85 -7.78
C THR A 50 1.73 -2.92 -6.58
N SER A 51 2.18 -3.32 -5.38
CA SER A 51 2.14 -2.47 -4.18
C SER A 51 2.97 -1.20 -4.36
N PHE A 52 4.17 -1.31 -4.94
CA PHE A 52 5.03 -0.17 -5.19
C PHE A 52 4.41 0.80 -6.19
N TYR A 53 3.91 0.29 -7.33
CA TYR A 53 3.27 1.15 -8.34
C TYR A 53 1.97 1.76 -7.81
N ALA A 54 1.17 1.05 -7.03
CA ALA A 54 -0.02 1.60 -6.39
C ALA A 54 0.33 2.72 -5.41
N ALA A 55 1.34 2.52 -4.56
CA ALA A 55 1.81 3.55 -3.63
C ALA A 55 2.40 4.76 -4.35
N LEU A 56 3.14 4.56 -5.45
CA LEU A 56 3.66 5.65 -6.27
C LEU A 56 2.54 6.46 -6.93
N THR A 57 1.54 5.78 -7.46
CA THR A 57 0.34 6.42 -8.02
C THR A 57 -0.39 7.22 -6.96
N ASN A 58 -0.56 6.65 -5.76
CA ASN A 58 -1.14 7.35 -4.62
C ASN A 58 -0.29 8.54 -4.16
N ALA A 59 1.04 8.45 -4.21
CA ALA A 59 1.90 9.59 -3.90
C ALA A 59 1.63 10.78 -4.84
N VAL A 60 1.44 10.52 -6.13
CA VAL A 60 1.15 11.58 -7.10
C VAL A 60 -0.29 12.10 -6.97
N PHE A 61 -1.27 11.21 -7.10
CA PHE A 61 -2.68 11.61 -7.10
C PHE A 61 -3.18 12.01 -5.71
N GLY A 62 -2.73 11.31 -4.67
CA GLY A 62 -3.04 11.65 -3.27
C GLY A 62 -2.46 13.01 -2.87
N PHE A 63 -1.25 13.35 -3.35
CA PHE A 63 -0.69 14.69 -3.18
C PHE A 63 -1.58 15.76 -3.84
N ILE A 64 -2.03 15.52 -5.08
CA ILE A 64 -2.90 16.46 -5.80
C ILE A 64 -4.24 16.63 -5.04
N VAL A 65 -4.84 15.52 -4.60
CA VAL A 65 -6.09 15.55 -3.82
C VAL A 65 -5.90 16.30 -2.51
N ALA A 66 -4.83 16.02 -1.76
CA ALA A 66 -4.51 16.72 -0.52
C ALA A 66 -4.31 18.21 -0.76
N TRP A 67 -3.58 18.57 -1.84
CA TRP A 67 -3.36 19.97 -2.22
C TRP A 67 -4.68 20.68 -2.52
N VAL A 68 -5.56 20.08 -3.32
CA VAL A 68 -6.87 20.65 -3.66
C VAL A 68 -7.74 20.82 -2.42
N LEU A 69 -7.78 19.80 -1.57
CA LEU A 69 -8.57 19.83 -0.33
C LEU A 69 -8.04 20.85 0.68
N SER A 70 -6.74 21.10 0.74
CA SER A 70 -6.15 22.08 1.68
C SER A 70 -6.21 23.51 1.16
N ARG A 71 -5.90 23.73 -0.12
CA ARG A 71 -5.68 25.07 -0.67
C ARG A 71 -6.91 25.72 -1.31
N TYR A 72 -7.92 24.93 -1.69
CA TYR A 72 -9.09 25.45 -2.40
C TYR A 72 -10.38 25.26 -1.60
N THR A 73 -11.26 26.26 -1.69
CA THR A 73 -12.63 26.20 -1.19
C THR A 73 -13.59 26.10 -2.35
N PHE A 74 -14.39 25.03 -2.38
CA PHE A 74 -15.37 24.79 -3.44
C PHE A 74 -16.60 24.07 -2.87
N PRO A 75 -17.76 24.17 -3.52
CA PRO A 75 -18.94 23.43 -3.10
C PRO A 75 -18.68 21.92 -3.20
N GLY A 76 -19.04 21.15 -2.16
CA GLY A 76 -18.79 19.70 -2.11
C GLY A 76 -17.43 19.29 -1.58
N ARG A 77 -16.54 20.21 -1.17
CA ARG A 77 -15.22 19.88 -0.57
C ARG A 77 -15.34 18.86 0.57
N ARG A 78 -16.29 19.06 1.50
CA ARG A 78 -16.51 18.15 2.63
C ARG A 78 -16.95 16.76 2.20
N PHE A 79 -17.73 16.68 1.12
CA PHE A 79 -18.15 15.40 0.55
C PHE A 79 -16.97 14.66 -0.08
N ILE A 80 -16.13 15.33 -0.87
CA ILE A 80 -14.93 14.72 -1.46
C ILE A 80 -13.95 14.29 -0.37
N ASP A 81 -13.77 15.11 0.66
CA ASP A 81 -12.94 14.78 1.81
C ASP A 81 -13.43 13.51 2.54
N ALA A 82 -14.74 13.37 2.73
CA ALA A 82 -15.34 12.14 3.29
C ALA A 82 -15.19 10.93 2.35
N VAL A 83 -15.27 11.13 1.03
CA VAL A 83 -15.08 10.06 0.02
C VAL A 83 -13.65 9.52 0.05
N VAL A 84 -12.66 10.37 0.32
CA VAL A 84 -11.26 9.91 0.50
C VAL A 84 -11.13 8.91 1.65
N ASP A 85 -11.94 9.02 2.70
CA ASP A 85 -11.89 8.10 3.85
C ASP A 85 -12.72 6.82 3.68
N LEU A 86 -13.49 6.69 2.58
CA LEU A 86 -14.28 5.49 2.31
C LEU A 86 -13.49 4.17 2.43
N PRO A 87 -12.24 4.06 1.93
CA PRO A 87 -11.45 2.84 2.09
C PRO A 87 -11.18 2.45 3.55
N PHE A 88 -11.18 3.41 4.49
CA PHE A 88 -11.05 3.11 5.91
C PHE A 88 -12.35 2.62 6.54
N ALA A 89 -13.48 3.11 6.04
CA ALA A 89 -14.80 2.76 6.56
C ALA A 89 -15.31 1.40 6.04
N LEU A 90 -14.87 0.98 4.85
CA LEU A 90 -15.33 -0.25 4.22
C LEU A 90 -14.47 -1.45 4.64
N PRO A 91 -15.08 -2.60 4.96
CA PRO A 91 -14.34 -3.86 5.03
C PRO A 91 -13.63 -4.13 3.71
N THR A 92 -12.38 -4.60 3.77
CA THR A 92 -11.56 -4.79 2.55
C THR A 92 -12.20 -5.74 1.54
N ALA A 93 -12.88 -6.79 2.02
CA ALA A 93 -13.65 -7.70 1.18
C ALA A 93 -14.79 -6.98 0.45
N ALA A 94 -15.55 -6.13 1.14
CA ALA A 94 -16.62 -5.33 0.54
C ALA A 94 -16.08 -4.38 -0.53
N SER A 95 -14.93 -3.74 -0.27
CA SER A 95 -14.24 -2.90 -1.26
C SER A 95 -13.88 -3.69 -2.51
N GLY A 96 -13.34 -4.91 -2.35
CA GLY A 96 -12.99 -5.78 -3.48
C GLY A 96 -14.20 -6.20 -4.31
N ILE A 97 -15.32 -6.57 -3.66
CA ILE A 97 -16.57 -6.91 -4.33
C ILE A 97 -17.11 -5.69 -5.10
N THR A 98 -17.16 -4.52 -4.45
CA THR A 98 -17.65 -3.29 -5.08
C THR A 98 -16.81 -2.92 -6.30
N LEU A 99 -15.49 -2.96 -6.19
CA LEU A 99 -14.59 -2.70 -7.31
C LEU A 99 -14.75 -3.75 -8.42
N SER A 100 -14.96 -5.03 -8.07
CA SER A 100 -15.19 -6.09 -9.04
C SER A 100 -16.48 -5.86 -9.84
N ILE A 101 -17.56 -5.43 -9.18
CA ILE A 101 -18.82 -5.08 -9.85
C ILE A 101 -18.64 -3.84 -10.72
N LEU A 102 -18.00 -2.80 -10.20
CA LEU A 102 -17.85 -1.51 -10.89
C LEU A 102 -16.98 -1.62 -12.16
N TYR A 103 -15.85 -2.35 -12.06
CA TYR A 103 -14.90 -2.56 -13.16
C TYR A 103 -15.14 -3.84 -13.95
N GLY A 104 -16.17 -4.63 -13.60
CA GLY A 104 -16.61 -5.80 -14.37
C GLY A 104 -17.08 -5.38 -15.77
N LYS A 105 -17.11 -6.31 -16.73
CA LYS A 105 -17.52 -6.02 -18.11
C LYS A 105 -18.89 -5.36 -18.25
N GLN A 106 -19.80 -5.65 -17.32
CA GLN A 106 -21.17 -5.08 -17.27
C GLN A 106 -21.28 -3.94 -16.24
N GLY A 107 -20.18 -3.61 -15.56
CA GLY A 107 -20.15 -2.54 -14.57
C GLY A 107 -20.09 -1.15 -15.21
N TRP A 108 -20.44 -0.14 -14.44
CA TRP A 108 -20.52 1.26 -14.92
C TRP A 108 -19.21 1.77 -15.52
N ILE A 109 -18.07 1.41 -14.94
CA ILE A 109 -16.75 1.81 -15.48
C ILE A 109 -16.25 0.76 -16.47
N GLY A 110 -16.36 -0.53 -16.12
CA GLY A 110 -15.83 -1.61 -16.95
C GLY A 110 -16.46 -1.69 -18.34
N ALA A 111 -17.75 -1.34 -18.48
CA ALA A 111 -18.42 -1.30 -19.77
C ALA A 111 -17.88 -0.19 -20.72
N LEU A 112 -17.27 0.87 -20.17
CA LEU A 112 -16.70 1.98 -20.93
C LEU A 112 -15.24 1.72 -21.33
N LEU A 113 -14.59 0.72 -20.75
CA LEU A 113 -13.17 0.44 -20.97
C LEU A 113 -12.99 -0.57 -22.12
N PRO A 114 -12.05 -0.33 -23.06
CA PRO A 114 -11.75 -1.27 -24.15
C PRO A 114 -10.96 -2.51 -23.69
N PHE A 115 -10.57 -2.58 -22.41
CA PHE A 115 -9.79 -3.65 -21.81
C PHE A 115 -10.43 -4.14 -20.51
N ARG A 116 -10.05 -5.34 -20.06
CA ARG A 116 -10.52 -5.90 -18.79
C ARG A 116 -9.65 -5.39 -17.63
N VAL A 117 -10.30 -4.95 -16.56
CA VAL A 117 -9.67 -4.63 -15.27
C VAL A 117 -9.80 -5.80 -14.31
N THR A 118 -11.03 -6.30 -14.11
CA THR A 118 -11.28 -7.46 -13.25
C THR A 118 -10.58 -8.70 -13.77
N TYR A 119 -10.14 -9.54 -12.85
CA TYR A 119 -9.43 -10.81 -13.13
C TYR A 119 -8.05 -10.63 -13.80
N THR A 120 -7.44 -9.44 -13.67
CA THR A 120 -6.11 -9.12 -14.20
C THR A 120 -5.22 -8.49 -13.12
N GLN A 121 -3.93 -8.35 -13.42
CA GLN A 121 -2.99 -7.61 -12.56
C GLN A 121 -3.39 -6.14 -12.41
N LEU A 122 -4.05 -5.57 -13.41
CA LEU A 122 -4.59 -4.21 -13.34
C LEU A 122 -5.69 -4.09 -12.28
N GLY A 123 -6.51 -5.12 -12.09
CA GLY A 123 -7.49 -5.16 -11.01
C GLY A 123 -6.84 -5.13 -9.63
N ILE A 124 -5.75 -5.88 -9.45
CA ILE A 124 -4.96 -5.84 -8.21
C ILE A 124 -4.44 -4.42 -7.97
N PHE A 125 -3.84 -3.81 -8.99
CA PHE A 125 -3.32 -2.44 -8.93
C PHE A 125 -4.41 -1.43 -8.55
N VAL A 126 -5.59 -1.50 -9.16
CA VAL A 126 -6.75 -0.63 -8.86
C VAL A 126 -7.20 -0.79 -7.41
N ALA A 127 -7.31 -2.03 -6.91
CA ALA A 127 -7.70 -2.29 -5.53
C ALA A 127 -6.68 -1.72 -4.53
N LEU A 128 -5.39 -1.94 -4.77
CA LEU A 128 -4.33 -1.43 -3.91
C LEU A 128 -4.24 0.10 -3.95
N THR A 129 -4.47 0.71 -5.12
CA THR A 129 -4.53 2.16 -5.27
C THR A 129 -5.71 2.74 -4.49
N PHE A 130 -6.90 2.14 -4.60
CA PHE A 130 -8.08 2.58 -3.86
C PHE A 130 -7.83 2.54 -2.34
N ILE A 131 -7.31 1.44 -1.81
CA ILE A 131 -7.07 1.28 -0.37
C ILE A 131 -5.92 2.17 0.13
N GLY A 132 -4.92 2.42 -0.71
CA GLY A 132 -3.73 3.19 -0.35
C GLY A 132 -3.93 4.72 -0.37
N LEU A 133 -4.91 5.23 -1.12
CA LEU A 133 -5.13 6.66 -1.34
C LEU A 133 -5.25 7.49 -0.05
N PRO A 134 -6.09 7.10 0.92
CA PRO A 134 -6.27 7.90 2.13
C PRO A 134 -4.98 8.06 2.95
N PHE A 135 -4.08 7.07 2.93
CA PHE A 135 -2.82 7.17 3.68
C PHE A 135 -1.94 8.32 3.20
N VAL A 136 -1.87 8.54 1.88
CA VAL A 136 -1.11 9.66 1.33
C VAL A 136 -1.82 10.98 1.59
N VAL A 137 -3.13 11.04 1.34
CA VAL A 137 -3.90 12.28 1.53
C VAL A 137 -3.80 12.73 2.98
N ARG A 138 -4.04 11.84 3.95
CA ARG A 138 -4.03 12.17 5.40
C ARG A 138 -2.63 12.41 5.96
N ALA A 139 -1.58 11.91 5.33
CA ALA A 139 -0.21 12.25 5.71
C ALA A 139 0.22 13.64 5.19
N VAL A 140 -0.24 14.02 3.99
CA VAL A 140 0.22 15.24 3.31
C VAL A 140 -0.64 16.45 3.67
N GLN A 141 -1.94 16.27 3.85
CA GLN A 141 -2.91 17.36 4.10
C GLN A 141 -2.51 18.25 5.29
N PRO A 142 -2.20 17.72 6.49
CA PRO A 142 -1.77 18.55 7.61
C PRO A 142 -0.49 19.34 7.29
N ALA A 143 0.47 18.70 6.61
CA ALA A 143 1.72 19.38 6.24
C ALA A 143 1.50 20.55 5.26
N ILE A 144 0.48 20.46 4.39
CA ILE A 144 0.10 21.56 3.51
C ILE A 144 -0.60 22.66 4.31
N ASP A 145 -1.45 22.29 5.27
CA ASP A 145 -2.19 23.25 6.11
C ASP A 145 -1.24 24.03 7.04
N ASP A 146 -0.14 23.41 7.47
CA ASP A 146 0.91 24.02 8.30
C ASP A 146 1.82 25.00 7.53
N ILE A 147 1.75 25.04 6.20
CA ILE A 147 2.54 26.01 5.40
C ILE A 147 1.89 27.37 5.47
N GLU A 148 2.63 28.32 6.06
CA GLU A 148 2.25 29.73 6.12
C GLU A 148 2.17 30.35 4.72
N ARG A 149 1.09 31.06 4.43
CA ARG A 149 0.91 31.77 3.14
C ARG A 149 1.96 32.86 2.90
N GLU A 150 2.50 33.40 3.97
CA GLU A 150 3.57 34.39 3.94
C GLU A 150 4.79 33.92 3.17
N LEU A 151 5.11 32.62 3.19
CA LEU A 151 6.23 32.07 2.40
C LEU A 151 6.01 32.25 0.89
N GLU A 152 4.77 32.11 0.44
CA GLU A 152 4.42 32.31 -0.98
C GLU A 152 4.46 33.79 -1.35
N GLU A 153 4.00 34.68 -0.45
CA GLU A 153 4.01 36.14 -0.64
C GLU A 153 5.44 36.69 -0.66
N VAL A 154 6.30 36.23 0.25
CA VAL A 154 7.73 36.61 0.27
C VAL A 154 8.43 36.12 -0.99
N ALA A 155 8.19 34.89 -1.42
CA ALA A 155 8.76 34.37 -2.66
C ALA A 155 8.33 35.18 -3.88
N ALA A 156 7.05 35.61 -3.93
CA ALA A 156 6.51 36.43 -4.99
C ALA A 156 7.12 37.85 -4.99
N SER A 157 7.31 38.48 -3.80
CA SER A 157 7.94 39.78 -3.67
C SER A 157 9.41 39.80 -4.13
N LEU A 158 10.10 38.64 -4.02
CA LEU A 158 11.45 38.39 -4.56
C LEU A 158 11.46 38.05 -6.05
N GLY A 159 10.32 38.11 -6.75
CA GLY A 159 10.21 37.84 -8.18
C GLY A 159 10.19 36.36 -8.56
N ALA A 160 9.92 35.45 -7.62
CA ALA A 160 9.79 34.04 -7.94
C ALA A 160 8.44 33.74 -8.63
N SER A 161 8.45 33.00 -9.73
CA SER A 161 7.22 32.51 -10.35
C SER A 161 6.57 31.43 -9.46
N ARG A 162 5.25 31.23 -9.58
CA ARG A 162 4.50 30.20 -8.82
C ARG A 162 5.12 28.82 -8.93
N TRP A 163 5.60 28.43 -10.13
CA TRP A 163 6.27 27.17 -10.37
C TRP A 163 7.60 27.05 -9.61
N LYS A 164 8.40 28.14 -9.59
CA LYS A 164 9.66 28.20 -8.86
C LYS A 164 9.43 28.16 -7.35
N THR A 165 8.41 28.87 -6.85
CA THR A 165 7.99 28.83 -5.44
C THR A 165 7.57 27.42 -5.05
N PHE A 166 6.73 26.77 -5.85
CA PHE A 166 6.30 25.39 -5.57
C PHE A 166 7.50 24.45 -5.43
N TRP A 167 8.35 24.34 -6.45
CA TRP A 167 9.42 23.35 -6.47
C TRP A 167 10.60 23.65 -5.55
N LYS A 168 10.88 24.93 -5.27
CA LYS A 168 12.06 25.33 -4.47
C LYS A 168 11.73 25.66 -3.02
N VAL A 169 10.50 26.01 -2.72
CA VAL A 169 10.10 26.44 -1.37
C VAL A 169 9.11 25.45 -0.75
N LEU A 170 7.98 25.19 -1.41
CA LEU A 170 6.90 24.42 -0.83
C LEU A 170 7.16 22.89 -0.87
N PHE A 171 7.44 22.35 -2.05
CA PHE A 171 7.57 20.90 -2.27
C PHE A 171 8.67 20.26 -1.41
N PRO A 172 9.87 20.86 -1.24
CA PRO A 172 10.87 20.28 -0.36
C PRO A 172 10.43 20.16 1.10
N GLY A 173 9.61 21.10 1.58
CA GLY A 173 9.01 21.04 2.91
C GLY A 173 7.94 19.96 3.05
N LEU A 174 7.23 19.63 1.97
CA LEU A 174 6.18 18.61 1.92
C LEU A 174 6.71 17.21 1.65
N LEU A 175 7.93 17.10 1.13
CA LEU A 175 8.51 15.81 0.75
C LEU A 175 8.57 14.79 1.90
N PRO A 176 8.90 15.15 3.16
CA PRO A 176 8.87 14.19 4.26
C PRO A 176 7.48 13.61 4.52
N ALA A 177 6.43 14.44 4.48
CA ALA A 177 5.04 14.01 4.64
C ALA A 177 4.60 13.10 3.49
N LEU A 178 4.98 13.45 2.26
CA LEU A 178 4.71 12.65 1.07
C LEU A 178 5.39 11.28 1.15
N LEU A 179 6.65 11.21 1.57
CA LEU A 179 7.37 9.94 1.76
C LEU A 179 6.74 9.11 2.88
N THR A 180 6.27 9.74 3.96
CA THR A 180 5.52 9.06 5.02
C THR A 180 4.24 8.43 4.47
N GLY A 181 3.43 9.20 3.74
CA GLY A 181 2.21 8.72 3.10
C GLY A 181 2.46 7.58 2.11
N PHE A 182 3.49 7.71 1.27
CA PHE A 182 3.94 6.65 0.37
C PHE A 182 4.30 5.38 1.13
N THR A 183 5.10 5.49 2.19
CA THR A 183 5.54 4.34 2.99
C THR A 183 4.36 3.63 3.64
N MET A 184 3.40 4.39 4.19
CA MET A 184 2.19 3.84 4.81
C MET A 184 1.30 3.15 3.77
N ALA A 185 1.08 3.77 2.61
CA ALA A 185 0.32 3.18 1.51
C ALA A 185 0.99 1.90 0.99
N PHE A 186 2.31 1.90 0.83
CA PHE A 186 3.08 0.74 0.39
C PHE A 186 3.01 -0.41 1.41
N ALA A 187 3.25 -0.11 2.70
CA ALA A 187 3.14 -1.11 3.77
C ALA A 187 1.74 -1.74 3.83
N ARG A 188 0.70 -0.91 3.69
CA ARG A 188 -0.69 -1.37 3.66
C ARG A 188 -0.97 -2.26 2.45
N ALA A 189 -0.45 -1.89 1.28
CA ALA A 189 -0.66 -2.62 0.04
C ALA A 189 0.00 -4.00 0.03
N ILE A 190 1.21 -4.14 0.60
CA ILE A 190 1.93 -5.42 0.65
C ILE A 190 1.12 -6.50 1.38
N GLY A 191 0.47 -6.15 2.49
CA GLY A 191 -0.31 -7.07 3.31
C GLY A 191 -1.77 -7.23 2.87
N GLU A 192 -2.18 -6.61 1.76
CA GLU A 192 -3.58 -6.65 1.34
C GLU A 192 -3.95 -8.00 0.71
N TYR A 193 -5.03 -8.58 1.22
CA TYR A 193 -5.59 -9.84 0.72
C TYR A 193 -7.09 -9.67 0.37
N GLY A 194 -7.86 -9.09 1.29
CA GLY A 194 -9.31 -9.10 1.25
C GLY A 194 -9.92 -8.49 -0.01
N SER A 195 -9.43 -7.32 -0.45
CA SER A 195 -9.94 -6.68 -1.67
C SER A 195 -9.42 -7.34 -2.93
N VAL A 196 -8.17 -7.82 -2.89
CA VAL A 196 -7.51 -8.39 -4.05
C VAL A 196 -8.15 -9.70 -4.48
N ILE A 197 -8.52 -10.57 -3.53
CA ILE A 197 -9.13 -11.87 -3.85
C ILE A 197 -10.43 -11.73 -4.64
N PHE A 198 -11.23 -10.71 -4.36
CA PHE A 198 -12.51 -10.52 -5.05
C PHE A 198 -12.35 -9.86 -6.41
N ILE A 199 -11.48 -8.87 -6.58
CA ILE A 199 -11.28 -8.20 -7.86
C ILE A 199 -10.44 -9.03 -8.84
N ARG A 200 -9.51 -9.83 -8.31
CA ARG A 200 -8.71 -10.76 -9.09
C ARG A 200 -9.52 -12.00 -9.50
N GLY A 201 -10.49 -12.38 -8.69
CA GLY A 201 -11.23 -13.63 -8.81
C GLY A 201 -10.45 -14.82 -8.23
N ASN A 202 -11.11 -15.59 -7.41
CA ASN A 202 -10.57 -16.82 -6.84
C ASN A 202 -11.02 -18.01 -7.70
N LYS A 203 -10.10 -18.93 -8.01
CA LYS A 203 -10.34 -20.15 -8.74
C LYS A 203 -11.44 -21.02 -8.11
N ALA A 204 -11.50 -21.05 -6.78
CA ALA A 204 -12.52 -21.79 -6.04
C ALA A 204 -13.94 -21.21 -6.20
N VAL A 205 -14.06 -19.90 -6.50
CA VAL A 205 -15.35 -19.22 -6.63
C VAL A 205 -15.81 -19.10 -8.09
N PHE A 206 -14.87 -18.95 -9.02
CA PHE A 206 -15.16 -18.62 -10.42
C PHE A 206 -14.77 -19.69 -11.45
N GLY A 207 -14.20 -20.83 -11.01
CA GLY A 207 -13.75 -21.91 -11.89
C GLY A 207 -12.45 -21.57 -12.66
N ASP A 208 -11.96 -22.56 -13.42
CA ASP A 208 -10.65 -22.50 -14.09
C ASP A 208 -10.57 -21.48 -15.23
N GLU A 209 -11.69 -21.10 -15.82
CA GLU A 209 -11.70 -20.22 -16.99
C GLU A 209 -11.40 -18.73 -16.69
N MET A 210 -11.52 -18.30 -15.43
CA MET A 210 -11.37 -16.89 -15.07
C MET A 210 -10.03 -16.50 -14.47
N VAL A 211 -9.13 -17.43 -14.18
CA VAL A 211 -7.92 -17.20 -13.36
C VAL A 211 -6.59 -17.06 -14.13
N PRO A 212 -6.48 -17.27 -15.46
CA PRO A 212 -5.17 -17.35 -16.10
C PRO A 212 -4.38 -16.04 -16.16
N TYR A 213 -5.03 -14.89 -16.00
CA TYR A 213 -4.41 -13.59 -16.34
C TYR A 213 -3.97 -12.72 -15.17
N GLY A 214 -4.42 -13.01 -13.93
CA GLY A 214 -4.22 -12.11 -12.80
C GLY A 214 -2.93 -12.34 -11.99
N GLY A 215 -2.36 -13.54 -12.06
CA GLY A 215 -1.27 -13.93 -11.15
C GLY A 215 -1.76 -14.07 -9.70
N ILE A 216 -0.98 -14.68 -8.81
CA ILE A 216 -1.30 -14.91 -7.39
C ILE A 216 -0.39 -14.02 -6.55
N ILE A 217 -0.95 -13.26 -5.60
CA ILE A 217 -0.17 -12.49 -4.63
C ILE A 217 0.29 -13.39 -3.47
N ALA A 218 1.40 -13.01 -2.82
CA ALA A 218 1.95 -13.82 -1.72
C ALA A 218 0.99 -14.03 -0.55
N PRO A 219 0.22 -13.03 -0.07
CA PRO A 219 -0.79 -13.25 0.98
C PRO A 219 -1.84 -14.31 0.63
N GLU A 220 -2.19 -14.44 -0.64
CA GLU A 220 -3.14 -15.46 -1.10
C GLU A 220 -2.53 -16.87 -1.05
N ILE A 221 -1.27 -17.05 -1.47
CA ILE A 221 -0.60 -18.34 -1.34
C ILE A 221 -0.51 -18.76 0.12
N ILE A 222 -0.18 -17.81 1.03
CA ILE A 222 -0.15 -18.09 2.47
C ILE A 222 -1.52 -18.58 2.93
N PHE A 223 -2.60 -17.89 2.56
CA PHE A 223 -3.96 -18.26 2.96
C PHE A 223 -4.35 -19.65 2.42
N ASP A 224 -4.11 -19.92 1.15
CA ASP A 224 -4.43 -21.22 0.53
C ASP A 224 -3.70 -22.37 1.25
N LYS A 225 -2.42 -22.17 1.60
CA LYS A 225 -1.64 -23.16 2.34
C LYS A 225 -2.14 -23.38 3.77
N LEU A 226 -2.62 -22.31 4.43
CA LEU A 226 -3.22 -22.40 5.76
C LEU A 226 -4.55 -23.17 5.74
N VAL A 227 -5.37 -22.98 4.69
CA VAL A 227 -6.66 -23.70 4.54
C VAL A 227 -6.43 -25.21 4.35
N VAL A 228 -5.42 -25.62 3.60
CA VAL A 228 -5.05 -27.04 3.41
C VAL A 228 -4.62 -27.71 4.72
N SER A 229 -3.95 -26.96 5.61
CA SER A 229 -3.63 -27.34 7.00
C SER A 229 -2.87 -28.65 7.19
N THR A 230 -2.14 -29.15 6.20
CA THR A 230 -1.20 -30.25 6.37
C THR A 230 0.12 -29.74 6.98
N PRO A 231 0.91 -30.59 7.66
CA PRO A 231 2.21 -30.16 8.21
C PRO A 231 3.12 -29.52 7.16
N GLU A 232 3.14 -30.06 5.95
CA GLU A 232 3.93 -29.54 4.84
C GLU A 232 3.39 -28.19 4.35
N SER A 233 2.07 -28.06 4.14
CA SER A 233 1.46 -26.80 3.70
C SER A 233 1.64 -25.68 4.74
N LEU A 234 1.58 -26.02 6.02
CA LEU A 234 1.83 -25.08 7.11
C LEU A 234 3.30 -24.62 7.15
N ASN A 235 4.25 -25.51 6.83
CA ASN A 235 5.65 -25.13 6.72
C ASN A 235 5.88 -24.21 5.52
N GLN A 236 5.26 -24.52 4.36
CA GLN A 236 5.31 -23.63 3.19
C GLN A 236 4.70 -22.26 3.49
N ALA A 237 3.51 -22.19 4.12
CA ALA A 237 2.90 -20.92 4.54
C ALA A 237 3.84 -20.15 5.48
N THR A 238 4.47 -20.81 6.45
CA THR A 238 5.41 -20.21 7.39
C THR A 238 6.64 -19.64 6.68
N ALA A 239 7.26 -20.40 5.77
CA ALA A 239 8.42 -19.97 5.01
C ALA A 239 8.11 -18.71 4.18
N ILE A 240 6.98 -18.71 3.46
CA ILE A 240 6.52 -17.58 2.65
C ILE A 240 6.23 -16.37 3.53
N ALA A 241 5.52 -16.55 4.66
CA ALA A 241 5.16 -15.47 5.57
C ALA A 241 6.40 -14.81 6.20
N VAL A 242 7.37 -15.60 6.69
CA VAL A 242 8.63 -15.08 7.25
C VAL A 242 9.42 -14.32 6.20
N THR A 243 9.56 -14.88 5.00
CA THR A 243 10.27 -14.21 3.90
C THR A 243 9.60 -12.90 3.52
N MET A 244 8.27 -12.90 3.39
CA MET A 244 7.50 -11.70 3.10
C MET A 244 7.69 -10.62 4.19
N LEU A 245 7.66 -11.03 5.47
CA LEU A 245 7.87 -10.14 6.60
C LEU A 245 9.28 -9.54 6.59
N ILE A 246 10.32 -10.34 6.38
CA ILE A 246 11.70 -9.86 6.32
C ILE A 246 11.89 -8.90 5.15
N VAL A 247 11.44 -9.28 3.95
CA VAL A 247 11.58 -8.42 2.76
C VAL A 247 10.82 -7.11 2.94
N SER A 248 9.59 -7.17 3.47
CA SER A 248 8.79 -5.96 3.77
C SER A 248 9.49 -5.06 4.77
N PHE A 249 10.02 -5.64 5.85
CA PHE A 249 10.75 -4.89 6.87
C PHE A 249 11.99 -4.21 6.29
N VAL A 250 12.79 -4.93 5.50
CA VAL A 250 13.99 -4.38 4.86
C VAL A 250 13.62 -3.23 3.91
N LEU A 251 12.60 -3.41 3.08
CA LEU A 251 12.16 -2.37 2.15
C LEU A 251 11.66 -1.13 2.89
N LEU A 252 10.83 -1.29 3.91
CA LEU A 252 10.32 -0.18 4.71
C LEU A 252 11.44 0.50 5.51
N PHE A 253 12.39 -0.27 6.03
CA PHE A 253 13.57 0.27 6.70
C PHE A 253 14.42 1.12 5.76
N VAL A 254 14.69 0.64 4.54
CA VAL A 254 15.44 1.38 3.52
C VAL A 254 14.71 2.69 3.16
N ILE A 255 13.38 2.64 2.92
CA ILE A 255 12.60 3.84 2.61
C ILE A 255 12.67 4.85 3.77
N ASN A 256 12.54 4.38 5.01
CA ASN A 256 12.60 5.22 6.20
C ASN A 256 14.00 5.84 6.40
N MET A 257 15.07 5.08 6.15
CA MET A 257 16.43 5.60 6.19
C MET A 257 16.67 6.69 5.13
N LEU A 258 16.17 6.48 3.91
CA LEU A 258 16.24 7.49 2.85
C LEU A 258 15.48 8.77 3.23
N GLN A 259 14.32 8.62 3.87
CA GLN A 259 13.53 9.73 4.38
C GLN A 259 14.31 10.53 5.45
N LEU A 260 14.90 9.85 6.44
CA LEU A 260 15.68 10.48 7.48
C LEU A 260 16.91 11.21 6.93
N TRP A 261 17.57 10.62 5.94
CA TRP A 261 18.74 11.24 5.31
C TRP A 261 18.34 12.49 4.50
N GLY A 262 17.26 12.43 3.75
CA GLY A 262 16.72 13.57 3.00
C GLY A 262 16.33 14.74 3.90
N THR A 263 15.69 14.47 5.04
CA THR A 263 15.27 15.52 6.01
C THR A 263 16.43 16.16 6.75
N ARG A 264 17.50 15.42 7.06
CA ARG A 264 18.72 15.98 7.70
C ARG A 264 19.41 16.98 6.78
N LYS A 265 19.61 16.61 5.52
CA LYS A 265 20.25 17.48 4.54
C LYS A 265 19.49 18.81 4.34
N TYR A 266 18.16 18.77 4.44
CA TYR A 266 17.33 19.97 4.32
C TYR A 266 17.39 20.88 5.56
N ARG A 267 17.62 20.33 6.78
CA ARG A 267 17.81 21.12 8.01
C ARG A 267 19.17 21.81 8.08
N GLU A 268 20.20 21.23 7.50
CA GLU A 268 21.57 21.79 7.49
C GLU A 268 21.74 22.95 6.46
N THR A 269 20.80 23.06 5.51
CA THR A 269 20.81 24.13 4.49
C THR A 269 19.89 25.32 4.84
N ARG A 270 19.25 25.30 6.01
CA ARG A 270 18.52 26.42 6.61
C ARG A 270 19.36 27.05 7.73
#